data_440c43c802930d37ae5967d9f123a6d1
#
_entry.id   440c43c802930d37ae5967d9f123a6d1
#
_cell.length_a   1.000
_cell.length_b   1.000
_cell.length_c   1.000
_cell.angle_alpha   90.00
_cell.angle_beta   90.00
_cell.angle_gamma   90.00
#
_symmetry.space_group_name_H-M   'P 1'
#
loop_
_entity.id
_entity.type
_entity.pdbx_description
1 polymer ?
#
loop_
_entity_poly.entity_id
_entity_poly.type
_entity_poly.pdbx_seq_one_letter_code
_entity_poly.pdbx_strand_id
1 'polypeptide(L)'
;ISACLVGSEMCIRDRFCNVPVNHVLQNLDVEYLYEAPLAMEKEHLAQVVCESLQLPCPEPDLTDWKQMVEDLRNPIHEVEIAMVGKYIQLHDAYLSVVEALKHGGIAARANVKIRWVDSEEITPENVAEKLKGVDGILVPGGFGTRGTEGKIEAIRYAREEKIPFLGICLGMQMAIVEFARDVIGYKDANSIELDPETTHPVIALMPEQNGVEDLGGTLRLGAYPCILKEGSKARELYHRVHDGFSFGGSINRHR
;
A
#
# COMPACT_ATOMS: atom_id res chain seq x y z
N ILE A 1 -29.20 -12.46 18.02
CA ILE A 1 -28.80 -12.56 19.43
C ILE A 1 -29.51 -11.44 20.16
N SER A 2 -30.35 -11.84 21.13
CA SER A 2 -31.32 -10.99 21.81
C SER A 2 -30.64 -9.82 22.57
N ALA A 3 -31.25 -8.64 22.54
CA ALA A 3 -30.86 -7.46 23.31
C ALA A 3 -30.67 -7.73 24.84
N CYS A 4 -31.24 -8.81 25.34
CA CYS A 4 -31.09 -9.24 26.73
C CYS A 4 -29.71 -9.84 27.06
N LEU A 5 -28.99 -10.41 26.07
CA LEU A 5 -27.63 -10.92 26.27
C LEU A 5 -26.61 -9.81 26.34
N VAL A 6 -26.80 -8.72 25.60
CA VAL A 6 -25.91 -7.55 25.62
C VAL A 6 -25.93 -6.89 27.01
N GLY A 7 -27.08 -6.72 27.64
CA GLY A 7 -27.17 -6.18 29.00
C GLY A 7 -26.55 -7.09 30.06
N SER A 8 -26.65 -8.40 29.94
CA SER A 8 -26.03 -9.34 30.87
C SER A 8 -24.52 -9.45 30.70
N GLU A 9 -23.98 -9.31 29.48
CA GLU A 9 -22.55 -9.27 29.21
C GLU A 9 -21.91 -8.00 29.74
N MET A 10 -22.57 -6.85 29.67
CA MET A 10 -22.10 -5.61 30.30
C MET A 10 -21.99 -5.78 31.82
N CYS A 11 -23.01 -6.36 32.47
CA CYS A 11 -22.97 -6.62 33.91
C CYS A 11 -21.89 -7.64 34.34
N ILE A 12 -21.52 -8.57 33.46
CA ILE A 12 -20.43 -9.51 33.71
C ILE A 12 -19.07 -8.80 33.60
N ARG A 13 -18.89 -7.96 32.59
CA ARG A 13 -17.63 -7.26 32.33
C ARG A 13 -17.28 -6.25 33.43
N ASP A 14 -18.23 -5.46 33.91
CA ASP A 14 -18.01 -4.51 34.99
C ASP A 14 -17.65 -5.19 36.31
N ARG A 15 -18.28 -6.33 36.61
CA ARG A 15 -18.01 -7.11 37.83
C ARG A 15 -16.70 -7.86 37.82
N PHE A 16 -16.35 -8.50 36.69
CA PHE A 16 -15.16 -9.36 36.61
C PHE A 16 -13.90 -8.60 36.16
N CYS A 17 -14.05 -7.55 35.34
CA CYS A 17 -12.94 -6.74 34.87
C CYS A 17 -12.62 -5.53 35.76
N ASN A 18 -13.45 -5.30 36.78
CA ASN A 18 -13.29 -4.18 37.74
C ASN A 18 -13.19 -2.81 37.04
N VAL A 19 -13.99 -2.61 36.01
CA VAL A 19 -14.11 -1.33 35.29
C VAL A 19 -15.51 -0.74 35.49
N PRO A 20 -15.65 0.60 35.57
CA PRO A 20 -16.97 1.24 35.62
C PRO A 20 -17.83 0.86 34.40
N VAL A 21 -19.14 0.79 34.59
CA VAL A 21 -20.10 0.41 33.52
C VAL A 21 -19.97 1.33 32.30
N ASN A 22 -19.78 2.63 32.51
CA ASN A 22 -19.58 3.61 31.45
C ASN A 22 -18.23 3.51 30.72
N HIS A 23 -17.31 2.65 31.17
CA HIS A 23 -16.07 2.31 30.47
C HIS A 23 -16.20 1.02 29.64
N VAL A 24 -17.38 0.43 29.58
CA VAL A 24 -17.66 -0.75 28.73
C VAL A 24 -18.32 -0.26 27.46
N LEU A 25 -17.56 -0.21 26.36
CA LEU A 25 -18.01 0.29 25.08
C LEU A 25 -18.38 -0.86 24.14
N GLN A 26 -19.39 -0.65 23.31
CA GLN A 26 -19.77 -1.63 22.30
C GLN A 26 -18.98 -1.38 21.00
N ASN A 27 -18.37 -2.44 20.47
CA ASN A 27 -17.79 -2.42 19.15
C ASN A 27 -18.62 -3.37 18.26
N LEU A 28 -19.64 -2.82 17.62
CA LEU A 28 -20.53 -3.55 16.72
C LEU A 28 -19.89 -3.66 15.33
N ASP A 29 -20.33 -4.69 14.59
CA ASP A 29 -19.94 -4.84 13.20
C ASP A 29 -20.38 -3.63 12.36
N VAL A 30 -19.52 -3.20 11.48
CA VAL A 30 -19.72 -2.09 10.53
C VAL A 30 -19.57 -2.60 9.10
N GLU A 31 -20.20 -1.94 8.16
CA GLU A 31 -20.12 -2.32 6.74
C GLU A 31 -18.70 -2.08 6.19
N TYR A 32 -18.13 -0.93 6.53
CA TYR A 32 -16.78 -0.55 6.17
C TYR A 32 -15.92 -0.36 7.41
N LEU A 33 -14.73 -0.95 7.42
CA LEU A 33 -13.82 -0.87 8.57
C LEU A 33 -13.57 0.58 9.05
N TYR A 34 -13.51 1.52 8.12
CA TYR A 34 -13.29 2.94 8.43
C TYR A 34 -14.47 3.63 9.12
N GLU A 35 -15.61 2.96 9.27
CA GLU A 35 -16.73 3.43 10.09
C GLU A 35 -16.54 3.15 11.58
N ALA A 36 -15.67 2.19 11.92
CA ALA A 36 -15.46 1.78 13.31
C ALA A 36 -15.08 2.95 14.24
N PRO A 37 -14.18 3.89 13.88
CA PRO A 37 -13.90 5.05 14.71
C PRO A 37 -15.13 5.92 14.97
N LEU A 38 -16.01 6.09 13.97
CA LEU A 38 -17.25 6.85 14.12
C LEU A 38 -18.26 6.12 15.02
N ALA A 39 -18.31 4.80 14.94
CA ALA A 39 -19.17 3.98 15.81
C ALA A 39 -18.68 4.02 17.26
N MET A 40 -17.36 3.91 17.47
CA MET A 40 -16.76 3.98 18.81
C MET A 40 -16.90 5.37 19.44
N GLU A 41 -16.84 6.45 18.65
CA GLU A 41 -17.03 7.80 19.18
C GLU A 41 -18.50 8.08 19.57
N LYS A 42 -19.47 7.42 18.96
CA LYS A 42 -20.87 7.44 19.46
C LYS A 42 -21.01 6.84 20.87
N GLU A 43 -20.10 5.93 21.22
CA GLU A 43 -19.98 5.34 22.56
C GLU A 43 -19.06 6.17 23.47
N HIS A 44 -18.63 7.37 23.05
CA HIS A 44 -17.75 8.28 23.80
C HIS A 44 -16.36 7.72 24.14
N LEU A 45 -15.77 6.94 23.20
CA LEU A 45 -14.44 6.31 23.40
C LEU A 45 -13.37 7.34 23.79
N ALA A 46 -13.29 8.46 23.07
CA ALA A 46 -12.28 9.50 23.34
C ALA A 46 -12.41 10.04 24.77
N GLN A 47 -13.63 10.33 25.22
CA GLN A 47 -13.90 10.81 26.57
C GLN A 47 -13.47 9.78 27.63
N VAL A 48 -13.87 8.52 27.49
CA VAL A 48 -13.54 7.43 28.43
C VAL A 48 -12.02 7.24 28.54
N VAL A 49 -11.31 7.29 27.43
CA VAL A 49 -9.84 7.16 27.42
C VAL A 49 -9.18 8.35 28.08
N CYS A 50 -9.58 9.56 27.75
CA CYS A 50 -9.02 10.78 28.32
C CYS A 50 -9.30 10.88 29.83
N GLU A 51 -10.49 10.56 30.28
CA GLU A 51 -10.84 10.52 31.71
C GLU A 51 -9.98 9.50 32.45
N SER A 52 -9.83 8.30 31.90
CA SER A 52 -9.01 7.24 32.50
C SER A 52 -7.53 7.61 32.61
N LEU A 53 -7.01 8.37 31.66
CA LEU A 53 -5.63 8.84 31.61
C LEU A 53 -5.44 10.22 32.26
N GLN A 54 -6.48 10.84 32.78
CA GLN A 54 -6.48 12.20 33.36
C GLN A 54 -5.95 13.24 32.36
N LEU A 55 -6.33 13.11 31.10
CA LEU A 55 -5.97 14.04 30.05
C LEU A 55 -7.14 14.99 29.73
N PRO A 56 -6.83 16.21 29.24
CA PRO A 56 -7.87 17.06 28.66
C PRO A 56 -8.54 16.35 27.49
N CYS A 57 -9.87 16.40 27.43
CA CYS A 57 -10.64 15.82 26.35
C CYS A 57 -11.42 16.90 25.62
N PRO A 58 -10.83 17.58 24.62
CA PRO A 58 -11.60 18.41 23.72
C PRO A 58 -12.52 17.54 22.86
N GLU A 59 -13.63 18.08 22.41
CA GLU A 59 -14.54 17.37 21.52
C GLU A 59 -13.81 17.03 20.22
N PRO A 60 -13.81 15.75 19.78
CA PRO A 60 -13.10 15.35 18.57
C PRO A 60 -13.73 15.95 17.31
N ASP A 61 -12.93 16.57 16.47
CA ASP A 61 -13.37 16.96 15.12
C ASP A 61 -13.19 15.79 14.16
N LEU A 62 -14.28 15.16 13.79
CA LEU A 62 -14.33 14.01 12.86
C LEU A 62 -14.90 14.41 11.49
N THR A 63 -14.89 15.68 11.13
CA THR A 63 -15.49 16.17 9.88
C THR A 63 -14.83 15.52 8.67
N ASP A 64 -13.50 15.55 8.59
CA ASP A 64 -12.76 14.95 7.48
C ASP A 64 -12.92 13.42 7.42
N TRP A 65 -12.97 12.77 8.60
CA TRP A 65 -13.18 11.33 8.68
C TRP A 65 -14.58 10.93 8.19
N LYS A 66 -15.61 11.69 8.53
CA LYS A 66 -16.98 11.48 8.04
C LYS A 66 -17.06 11.66 6.53
N GLN A 67 -16.39 12.68 5.99
CA GLN A 67 -16.35 12.90 4.56
C GLN A 67 -15.64 11.74 3.83
N MET A 68 -14.52 11.26 4.37
CA MET A 68 -13.79 10.11 3.82
C MET A 68 -14.68 8.85 3.77
N VAL A 69 -15.44 8.57 4.84
CA VAL A 69 -16.37 7.43 4.87
C VAL A 69 -17.50 7.61 3.85
N GLU A 70 -18.00 8.83 3.68
CA GLU A 70 -19.04 9.13 2.68
C GLU A 70 -18.52 8.92 1.26
N ASP A 71 -17.29 9.36 0.96
CA ASP A 71 -16.65 9.14 -0.34
C ASP A 71 -16.38 7.64 -0.61
N LEU A 72 -16.04 6.88 0.43
CA LEU A 72 -15.89 5.42 0.35
C LEU A 72 -17.21 4.72 0.01
N ARG A 73 -18.32 5.18 0.59
CA ARG A 73 -19.66 4.61 0.37
C ARG A 73 -20.21 4.93 -1.02
N ASN A 74 -19.85 6.10 -1.56
CA ASN A 74 -20.42 6.64 -2.78
C ASN A 74 -19.35 6.92 -3.85
N PRO A 75 -18.61 5.88 -4.32
CA PRO A 75 -17.67 6.05 -5.41
C PRO A 75 -18.42 6.43 -6.70
N ILE A 76 -17.83 7.32 -7.49
CA ILE A 76 -18.40 7.77 -8.79
C ILE A 76 -17.67 7.15 -9.98
N HIS A 77 -16.55 6.48 -9.73
CA HIS A 77 -15.75 5.78 -10.73
C HIS A 77 -15.48 4.35 -10.28
N GLU A 78 -15.14 3.50 -11.23
CA GLU A 78 -14.60 2.17 -11.00
C GLU A 78 -13.31 2.04 -11.78
N VAL A 79 -12.27 1.52 -11.14
CA VAL A 79 -10.97 1.27 -11.77
C VAL A 79 -10.49 -0.13 -11.42
N GLU A 80 -9.87 -0.80 -12.38
CA GLU A 80 -9.29 -2.12 -12.19
C GLU A 80 -7.77 -2.05 -12.25
N ILE A 81 -7.10 -2.42 -11.15
CA ILE A 81 -5.65 -2.46 -11.04
C ILE A 81 -5.16 -3.90 -11.04
N ALA A 82 -4.34 -4.27 -12.01
CA ALA A 82 -3.66 -5.55 -12.00
C ALA A 82 -2.50 -5.51 -10.99
N MET A 83 -2.58 -6.36 -9.97
CA MET A 83 -1.47 -6.59 -9.04
C MET A 83 -0.69 -7.83 -9.49
N VAL A 84 0.48 -7.59 -10.10
CA VAL A 84 1.33 -8.64 -10.65
C VAL A 84 2.37 -9.06 -9.63
N GLY A 85 2.11 -10.13 -8.91
CA GLY A 85 2.92 -10.61 -7.79
C GLY A 85 3.11 -12.13 -7.81
N LYS A 86 3.91 -12.64 -6.87
CA LYS A 86 4.15 -14.09 -6.71
C LYS A 86 3.39 -14.73 -5.55
N TYR A 87 2.80 -13.94 -4.67
CA TYR A 87 2.05 -14.42 -3.50
C TYR A 87 0.55 -14.12 -3.63
N ILE A 88 0.02 -14.19 -4.85
CA ILE A 88 -1.36 -13.81 -5.14
C ILE A 88 -2.42 -14.70 -4.46
N GLN A 89 -2.06 -15.94 -4.08
CA GLN A 89 -2.94 -16.82 -3.34
C GLN A 89 -3.02 -16.47 -1.85
N LEU A 90 -2.05 -15.71 -1.33
CA LEU A 90 -2.00 -15.22 0.04
C LEU A 90 -2.19 -13.70 0.04
N HIS A 91 -3.42 -13.26 -0.08
CA HIS A 91 -3.77 -11.84 -0.20
C HIS A 91 -3.23 -11.00 0.96
N ASP A 92 -3.12 -11.57 2.15
CA ASP A 92 -2.59 -10.89 3.34
C ASP A 92 -1.14 -10.42 3.16
N ALA A 93 -0.35 -11.09 2.29
CA ALA A 93 1.00 -10.65 1.96
C ALA A 93 1.04 -9.24 1.33
N TYR A 94 -0.06 -8.81 0.74
CA TYR A 94 -0.18 -7.53 0.06
C TYR A 94 -1.23 -6.59 0.71
N LEU A 95 -1.67 -6.90 1.93
CA LEU A 95 -2.73 -6.15 2.60
C LEU A 95 -2.46 -4.64 2.65
N SER A 96 -1.24 -4.24 3.00
CA SER A 96 -0.86 -2.81 3.06
C SER A 96 -0.91 -2.12 1.69
N VAL A 97 -0.59 -2.84 0.61
CA VAL A 97 -0.67 -2.32 -0.77
C VAL A 97 -2.13 -2.17 -1.20
N VAL A 98 -2.95 -3.16 -0.89
CA VAL A 98 -4.40 -3.12 -1.16
C VAL A 98 -5.05 -1.96 -0.42
N GLU A 99 -4.75 -1.79 0.87
CA GLU A 99 -5.28 -0.66 1.64
C GLU A 99 -4.78 0.69 1.12
N ALA A 100 -3.52 0.79 0.71
CA ALA A 100 -3.01 2.01 0.07
C ALA A 100 -3.74 2.34 -1.24
N LEU A 101 -4.05 1.33 -2.05
CA LEU A 101 -4.86 1.51 -3.26
C LEU A 101 -6.29 1.94 -2.94
N LYS A 102 -6.92 1.37 -1.89
CA LYS A 102 -8.24 1.82 -1.42
C LYS A 102 -8.21 3.27 -0.97
N HIS A 103 -7.18 3.68 -0.20
CA HIS A 103 -7.05 5.08 0.22
C HIS A 103 -6.91 6.03 -0.98
N GLY A 104 -6.11 5.64 -2.00
CA GLY A 104 -6.04 6.39 -3.25
C GLY A 104 -7.39 6.45 -3.98
N GLY A 105 -8.12 5.33 -3.96
CA GLY A 105 -9.47 5.25 -4.51
C GLY A 105 -10.46 6.19 -3.81
N ILE A 106 -10.47 6.21 -2.47
CA ILE A 106 -11.33 7.11 -1.68
C ILE A 106 -11.06 8.57 -2.07
N ALA A 107 -9.80 8.98 -2.09
CA ALA A 107 -9.41 10.34 -2.46
C ALA A 107 -9.82 10.72 -3.90
N ALA A 108 -9.89 9.74 -4.80
CA ALA A 108 -10.34 9.89 -6.19
C ALA A 108 -11.84 9.60 -6.38
N ARG A 109 -12.58 9.26 -5.32
CA ARG A 109 -13.96 8.77 -5.36
C ARG A 109 -14.14 7.60 -6.32
N ALA A 110 -13.18 6.69 -6.34
CA ALA A 110 -13.13 5.53 -7.20
C ALA A 110 -13.17 4.23 -6.39
N ASN A 111 -14.01 3.29 -6.80
CA ASN A 111 -13.97 1.92 -6.32
C ASN A 111 -12.83 1.18 -7.02
N VAL A 112 -11.82 0.76 -6.27
CA VAL A 112 -10.65 0.07 -6.81
C VAL A 112 -10.86 -1.43 -6.75
N LYS A 113 -10.94 -2.07 -7.91
CA LYS A 113 -10.92 -3.53 -8.05
C LYS A 113 -9.49 -4.02 -8.28
N ILE A 114 -9.11 -5.08 -7.60
CA ILE A 114 -7.80 -5.70 -7.74
C ILE A 114 -7.92 -6.97 -8.58
N ARG A 115 -7.25 -6.97 -9.74
CA ARG A 115 -7.03 -8.18 -10.52
C ARG A 115 -5.72 -8.82 -10.09
N TRP A 116 -5.81 -9.95 -9.42
CA TRP A 116 -4.64 -10.70 -8.98
C TRP A 116 -4.04 -11.48 -10.14
N VAL A 117 -2.77 -11.26 -10.44
CA VAL A 117 -2.08 -11.90 -11.56
C VAL A 117 -0.78 -12.52 -11.07
N ASP A 118 -0.64 -13.85 -11.25
CA ASP A 118 0.60 -14.53 -10.90
C ASP A 118 1.70 -14.22 -11.91
N SER A 119 2.78 -13.62 -11.40
CA SER A 119 3.92 -13.27 -12.23
C SER A 119 4.67 -14.48 -12.78
N GLU A 120 4.53 -15.67 -12.16
CA GLU A 120 5.15 -16.90 -12.65
C GLU A 120 4.44 -17.49 -13.89
N GLU A 121 3.17 -17.11 -14.07
CA GLU A 121 2.37 -17.55 -15.21
C GLU A 121 2.38 -16.57 -16.38
N ILE A 122 3.03 -15.41 -16.25
CA ILE A 122 3.12 -14.45 -17.35
C ILE A 122 4.24 -14.84 -18.30
N THR A 123 3.90 -14.88 -19.59
CA THR A 123 4.82 -15.08 -20.70
C THR A 123 4.59 -14.02 -21.78
N PRO A 124 5.55 -13.81 -22.71
CA PRO A 124 5.36 -12.88 -23.83
C PRO A 124 4.09 -13.15 -24.66
N GLU A 125 3.67 -14.42 -24.74
CA GLU A 125 2.51 -14.85 -25.54
C GLU A 125 1.18 -14.55 -24.87
N ASN A 126 1.12 -14.56 -23.52
CA ASN A 126 -0.14 -14.45 -22.77
C ASN A 126 -0.30 -13.15 -22.00
N VAL A 127 0.73 -12.31 -21.89
CA VAL A 127 0.69 -11.07 -21.10
C VAL A 127 -0.45 -10.15 -21.54
N ALA A 128 -0.66 -10.00 -22.83
CA ALA A 128 -1.73 -9.18 -23.37
C ALA A 128 -3.13 -9.70 -22.99
N GLU A 129 -3.33 -11.02 -22.96
CA GLU A 129 -4.59 -11.62 -22.53
C GLU A 129 -4.84 -11.39 -21.02
N LYS A 130 -3.82 -11.66 -20.19
CA LYS A 130 -3.92 -11.55 -18.74
C LYS A 130 -4.14 -10.11 -18.24
N LEU A 131 -3.59 -9.12 -18.95
CA LEU A 131 -3.62 -7.70 -18.54
C LEU A 131 -4.55 -6.83 -19.40
N LYS A 132 -5.29 -7.43 -20.32
CA LYS A 132 -6.23 -6.69 -21.17
C LYS A 132 -7.28 -5.95 -20.34
N GLY A 133 -7.44 -4.66 -20.62
CA GLY A 133 -8.54 -3.84 -20.11
C GLY A 133 -8.36 -3.35 -18.68
N VAL A 134 -7.20 -3.56 -18.04
CA VAL A 134 -6.91 -2.95 -16.74
C VAL A 134 -6.59 -1.47 -16.89
N ASP A 135 -6.97 -0.67 -15.90
CA ASP A 135 -6.71 0.77 -15.86
C ASP A 135 -5.31 1.12 -15.32
N GLY A 136 -4.68 0.17 -14.65
CA GLY A 136 -3.33 0.32 -14.13
C GLY A 136 -2.68 -1.01 -13.78
N ILE A 137 -1.35 -1.03 -13.73
CA ILE A 137 -0.56 -2.21 -13.36
C ILE A 137 0.35 -1.86 -12.19
N LEU A 138 0.27 -2.64 -11.12
CA LEU A 138 1.13 -2.52 -9.95
C LEU A 138 1.97 -3.79 -9.79
N VAL A 139 3.29 -3.62 -9.71
CA VAL A 139 4.22 -4.69 -9.36
C VAL A 139 4.75 -4.45 -7.95
N PRO A 140 4.34 -5.25 -6.96
CA PRO A 140 4.74 -5.07 -5.57
C PRO A 140 6.18 -5.52 -5.31
N GLY A 141 6.65 -5.25 -4.10
CA GLY A 141 7.90 -5.77 -3.57
C GLY A 141 7.94 -7.29 -3.45
N GLY A 142 9.14 -7.82 -3.24
CA GLY A 142 9.40 -9.24 -3.03
C GLY A 142 10.89 -9.53 -3.07
N PHE A 143 11.26 -10.79 -2.84
CA PHE A 143 12.65 -11.25 -2.83
C PHE A 143 12.82 -12.47 -3.73
N GLY A 144 14.06 -12.69 -4.21
CA GLY A 144 14.45 -13.84 -5.02
C GLY A 144 14.00 -13.75 -6.46
N THR A 145 14.45 -14.71 -7.26
CA THR A 145 14.36 -14.73 -8.73
C THR A 145 13.02 -15.19 -9.30
N ARG A 146 12.19 -15.86 -8.48
CA ARG A 146 10.93 -16.45 -8.93
C ARG A 146 9.94 -15.42 -9.44
N GLY A 147 9.45 -15.58 -10.66
CA GLY A 147 8.47 -14.70 -11.30
C GLY A 147 9.02 -13.34 -11.75
N THR A 148 10.34 -13.11 -11.75
CA THR A 148 10.94 -11.83 -12.16
C THR A 148 10.75 -11.56 -13.65
N GLU A 149 10.95 -12.56 -14.52
CA GLU A 149 10.76 -12.38 -15.96
C GLU A 149 9.29 -12.04 -16.30
N GLY A 150 8.31 -12.69 -15.67
CA GLY A 150 6.91 -12.34 -15.86
C GLY A 150 6.56 -10.93 -15.37
N LYS A 151 7.24 -10.42 -14.31
CA LYS A 151 7.11 -9.01 -13.90
C LYS A 151 7.68 -8.08 -14.97
N ILE A 152 8.85 -8.41 -15.53
CA ILE A 152 9.48 -7.64 -16.63
C ILE A 152 8.54 -7.59 -17.83
N GLU A 153 7.93 -8.73 -18.21
CA GLU A 153 6.96 -8.79 -19.30
C GLU A 153 5.71 -7.93 -19.04
N ALA A 154 5.18 -7.96 -17.82
CA ALA A 154 4.06 -7.11 -17.44
C ALA A 154 4.41 -5.62 -17.49
N ILE A 155 5.63 -5.25 -17.12
CA ILE A 155 6.16 -3.88 -17.17
C ILE A 155 6.34 -3.44 -18.63
N ARG A 156 6.90 -4.32 -19.48
CA ARG A 156 7.02 -4.07 -20.92
C ARG A 156 5.65 -3.80 -21.55
N TYR A 157 4.66 -4.64 -21.24
CA TYR A 157 3.29 -4.47 -21.70
C TYR A 157 2.71 -3.12 -21.23
N ALA A 158 2.89 -2.77 -19.95
CA ALA A 158 2.43 -1.48 -19.42
C ALA A 158 3.04 -0.29 -20.18
N ARG A 159 4.34 -0.33 -20.48
CA ARG A 159 5.06 0.72 -21.21
C ARG A 159 4.58 0.82 -22.67
N GLU A 160 4.47 -0.30 -23.36
CA GLU A 160 4.07 -0.35 -24.77
C GLU A 160 2.61 0.08 -24.99
N GLU A 161 1.71 -0.40 -24.15
CA GLU A 161 0.28 -0.05 -24.18
C GLU A 161 -0.05 1.26 -23.45
N LYS A 162 0.97 1.93 -22.87
CA LYS A 162 0.82 3.20 -22.12
C LYS A 162 -0.16 3.11 -20.95
N ILE A 163 -0.23 1.96 -20.31
CA ILE A 163 -1.02 1.74 -19.10
C ILE A 163 -0.27 2.35 -17.91
N PRO A 164 -0.93 3.11 -17.01
CA PRO A 164 -0.33 3.60 -15.78
C PRO A 164 0.34 2.46 -14.98
N PHE A 165 1.59 2.68 -14.58
CA PHE A 165 2.40 1.68 -13.91
C PHE A 165 2.98 2.21 -12.59
N LEU A 166 2.97 1.36 -11.56
CA LEU A 166 3.68 1.60 -10.29
C LEU A 166 4.47 0.36 -9.89
N GLY A 167 5.78 0.51 -9.76
CA GLY A 167 6.67 -0.51 -9.20
C GLY A 167 7.08 -0.15 -7.77
N ILE A 168 6.91 -1.08 -6.84
CA ILE A 168 7.31 -0.91 -5.43
C ILE A 168 8.50 -1.83 -5.15
N CYS A 169 9.61 -1.29 -4.61
CA CYS A 169 10.81 -2.05 -4.24
C CYS A 169 11.33 -2.89 -5.42
N LEU A 170 11.19 -4.21 -5.39
CA LEU A 170 11.55 -5.09 -6.50
C LEU A 170 10.83 -4.74 -7.81
N GLY A 171 9.57 -4.32 -7.74
CA GLY A 171 8.84 -3.87 -8.93
C GLY A 171 9.45 -2.65 -9.60
N MET A 172 9.96 -1.70 -8.82
CA MET A 172 10.73 -0.56 -9.33
C MET A 172 12.06 -1.02 -9.96
N GLN A 173 12.77 -1.95 -9.31
CA GLN A 173 14.02 -2.51 -9.84
C GLN A 173 13.80 -3.23 -11.17
N MET A 174 12.73 -4.04 -11.28
CA MET A 174 12.37 -4.72 -12.52
C MET A 174 12.00 -3.74 -13.66
N ALA A 175 11.42 -2.58 -13.32
CA ALA A 175 11.15 -1.55 -14.32
C ALA A 175 12.46 -0.93 -14.87
N ILE A 176 13.49 -0.79 -14.04
CA ILE A 176 14.82 -0.33 -14.48
C ILE A 176 15.47 -1.39 -15.38
N VAL A 177 15.36 -2.67 -15.00
CA VAL A 177 15.87 -3.79 -15.79
C VAL A 177 15.16 -3.86 -17.15
N GLU A 178 13.84 -3.81 -17.18
CA GLU A 178 13.05 -3.78 -18.42
C GLU A 178 13.50 -2.64 -19.34
N PHE A 179 13.58 -1.43 -18.80
CA PHE A 179 13.99 -0.26 -19.59
C PHE A 179 15.41 -0.40 -20.15
N ALA A 180 16.32 -0.94 -19.35
CA ALA A 180 17.68 -1.20 -19.80
C ALA A 180 17.74 -2.24 -20.92
N ARG A 181 16.96 -3.31 -20.82
CA ARG A 181 16.92 -4.39 -21.83
C ARG A 181 16.24 -3.98 -23.13
N ASP A 182 15.07 -3.35 -23.02
CA ASP A 182 14.16 -3.19 -24.15
C ASP A 182 14.19 -1.80 -24.77
N VAL A 183 14.64 -0.77 -24.04
CA VAL A 183 14.75 0.59 -24.56
C VAL A 183 16.21 0.95 -24.83
N ILE A 184 17.15 0.66 -23.90
CA ILE A 184 18.57 0.99 -24.08
C ILE A 184 19.27 -0.08 -24.91
N GLY A 185 18.84 -1.33 -24.84
CA GLY A 185 19.39 -2.46 -25.64
C GLY A 185 20.43 -3.31 -24.91
N TYR A 186 20.61 -3.16 -23.60
CA TYR A 186 21.48 -3.99 -22.76
C TYR A 186 20.79 -5.30 -22.43
N LYS A 187 20.86 -6.29 -23.35
CA LYS A 187 20.03 -7.51 -23.30
C LYS A 187 20.21 -8.37 -22.06
N ASP A 188 21.36 -8.31 -21.42
CA ASP A 188 21.68 -9.02 -20.17
C ASP A 188 21.56 -8.13 -18.92
N ALA A 189 21.05 -6.91 -19.04
CA ALA A 189 20.90 -6.03 -17.89
C ALA A 189 20.10 -6.69 -16.76
N ASN A 190 20.62 -6.61 -15.54
CA ASN A 190 19.99 -7.23 -14.38
C ASN A 190 20.39 -6.57 -13.07
N SER A 191 19.80 -7.02 -11.98
CA SER A 191 20.28 -6.78 -10.61
C SER A 191 21.38 -7.79 -10.28
N ILE A 192 22.45 -7.37 -9.63
CA ILE A 192 23.50 -8.28 -9.13
C ILE A 192 22.99 -9.27 -8.09
N GLU A 193 21.85 -8.98 -7.43
CA GLU A 193 21.17 -9.91 -6.52
C GLU A 193 20.56 -11.09 -7.28
N LEU A 194 20.06 -10.84 -8.49
CA LEU A 194 19.35 -11.84 -9.30
C LEU A 194 20.29 -12.58 -10.25
N ASP A 195 21.27 -11.86 -10.78
CA ASP A 195 22.31 -12.37 -11.69
C ASP A 195 23.64 -11.69 -11.40
N PRO A 196 24.50 -12.30 -10.57
CA PRO A 196 25.82 -11.76 -10.26
C PRO A 196 26.78 -11.68 -11.47
N GLU A 197 26.51 -12.43 -12.53
CA GLU A 197 27.36 -12.52 -13.72
C GLU A 197 26.95 -11.55 -14.84
N THR A 198 25.91 -10.74 -14.61
CA THR A 198 25.46 -9.75 -15.60
C THR A 198 26.59 -8.78 -15.97
N THR A 199 26.76 -8.52 -17.26
CA THR A 199 27.75 -7.52 -17.73
C THR A 199 27.20 -6.09 -17.67
N HIS A 200 25.88 -5.93 -17.47
CA HIS A 200 25.21 -4.64 -17.32
C HIS A 200 24.42 -4.58 -15.98
N PRO A 201 25.11 -4.47 -14.84
CA PRO A 201 24.46 -4.38 -13.54
C PRO A 201 23.78 -3.01 -13.37
N VAL A 202 22.46 -2.94 -13.58
CA VAL A 202 21.68 -1.71 -13.43
C VAL A 202 21.15 -1.51 -12.02
N ILE A 203 21.16 -2.57 -11.22
CA ILE A 203 20.88 -2.56 -9.77
C ILE A 203 22.05 -3.22 -9.06
N ALA A 204 22.69 -2.49 -8.15
CA ALA A 204 23.87 -2.96 -7.41
C ALA A 204 23.87 -2.40 -5.99
N LEU A 205 24.69 -3.02 -5.13
CA LEU A 205 24.99 -2.48 -3.80
C LEU A 205 25.76 -1.16 -3.91
N MET A 206 25.49 -0.26 -2.98
CA MET A 206 26.30 0.95 -2.85
C MET A 206 27.67 0.61 -2.25
N PRO A 207 28.72 1.43 -2.58
CA PRO A 207 30.05 1.22 -2.02
C PRO A 207 30.06 1.10 -0.49
N GLU A 208 29.22 1.90 0.20
CA GLU A 208 29.09 1.92 1.65
C GLU A 208 28.42 0.66 2.23
N GLN A 209 27.75 -0.13 1.38
CA GLN A 209 27.10 -1.39 1.77
C GLN A 209 28.00 -2.60 1.55
N ASN A 210 29.18 -2.43 0.94
CA ASN A 210 30.13 -3.51 0.73
C ASN A 210 30.75 -3.94 2.07
N GLY A 211 30.70 -5.25 2.36
CA GLY A 211 31.25 -5.82 3.60
C GLY A 211 30.28 -5.83 4.79
N VAL A 212 29.02 -5.52 4.58
CA VAL A 212 27.97 -5.69 5.59
C VAL A 212 27.55 -7.16 5.60
N GLU A 213 27.93 -7.90 6.66
CA GLU A 213 27.63 -9.34 6.81
C GLU A 213 26.19 -9.59 7.24
N ASP A 214 25.62 -8.70 8.06
CA ASP A 214 24.23 -8.79 8.54
C ASP A 214 23.27 -8.03 7.61
N LEU A 215 22.50 -8.75 6.80
CA LEU A 215 21.60 -8.21 5.80
C LEU A 215 20.26 -7.65 6.37
N GLY A 216 20.10 -7.56 7.68
CA GLY A 216 18.91 -7.06 8.34
C GLY A 216 18.76 -5.53 8.26
N GLY A 217 18.34 -4.90 9.34
CA GLY A 217 18.14 -3.44 9.42
C GLY A 217 19.37 -2.57 9.08
N THR A 218 20.55 -3.17 9.05
CA THR A 218 21.85 -2.53 8.73
C THR A 218 21.97 -2.02 7.29
N LEU A 219 21.19 -2.56 6.33
CA LEU A 219 21.13 -2.08 4.96
C LEU A 219 20.23 -0.86 4.77
N ARG A 220 19.57 -0.40 5.83
CA ARG A 220 18.74 0.81 5.77
C ARG A 220 19.61 2.06 5.76
N LEU A 221 19.49 2.84 4.71
CA LEU A 221 20.27 4.07 4.54
C LEU A 221 19.62 5.31 5.20
N GLY A 222 18.45 5.15 5.83
CA GLY A 222 17.70 6.25 6.44
C GLY A 222 16.98 7.14 5.42
N ALA A 223 16.72 8.37 5.83
CA ALA A 223 16.00 9.34 5.01
C ALA A 223 16.97 10.16 4.15
N TYR A 224 16.71 10.19 2.85
CA TYR A 224 17.46 11.01 1.90
C TYR A 224 16.55 12.07 1.27
N PRO A 225 17.02 13.30 1.07
CA PRO A 225 16.26 14.31 0.36
C PRO A 225 16.06 13.89 -1.11
N CYS A 226 14.81 13.97 -1.58
CA CYS A 226 14.47 13.72 -2.98
C CYS A 226 13.95 15.02 -3.61
N ILE A 227 14.76 15.61 -4.47
CA ILE A 227 14.38 16.82 -5.19
C ILE A 227 13.62 16.42 -6.45
N LEU A 228 12.34 16.71 -6.49
CA LEU A 228 11.51 16.45 -7.64
C LEU A 228 11.67 17.56 -8.68
N LYS A 229 11.93 17.15 -9.93
CA LYS A 229 12.10 18.07 -11.06
C LYS A 229 10.84 18.91 -11.25
N GLU A 230 10.99 20.21 -11.44
CA GLU A 230 9.89 21.12 -11.74
C GLU A 230 9.17 20.73 -13.03
N GLY A 231 7.83 20.80 -13.04
CA GLY A 231 6.99 20.36 -14.16
C GLY A 231 6.90 18.83 -14.35
N SER A 232 7.54 18.03 -13.47
CA SER A 232 7.36 16.57 -13.53
C SER A 232 6.03 16.13 -12.92
N LYS A 233 5.45 15.07 -13.50
CA LYS A 233 4.21 14.47 -12.96
C LYS A 233 4.38 13.99 -11.52
N ALA A 234 5.56 13.49 -11.16
CA ALA A 234 5.85 13.10 -9.78
C ALA A 234 5.71 14.30 -8.83
N ARG A 235 6.27 15.48 -9.19
CA ARG A 235 6.12 16.69 -8.38
C ARG A 235 4.67 17.13 -8.26
N GLU A 236 3.92 17.10 -9.36
CA GLU A 236 2.48 17.43 -9.35
C GLU A 236 1.68 16.52 -8.39
N LEU A 237 1.91 15.21 -8.47
CA LEU A 237 1.22 14.22 -7.63
C LEU A 237 1.56 14.39 -6.15
N TYR A 238 2.83 14.63 -5.81
CA TYR A 238 3.25 14.85 -4.43
C TYR A 238 2.75 16.19 -3.87
N HIS A 239 2.64 17.23 -4.67
CA HIS A 239 2.04 18.51 -4.23
C HIS A 239 0.54 18.39 -3.93
N ARG A 240 -0.21 17.62 -4.70
CA ARG A 240 -1.64 17.36 -4.40
C ARG A 240 -1.85 16.66 -3.06
N VAL A 241 -0.90 15.85 -2.62
CA VAL A 241 -0.94 15.18 -1.30
C VAL A 241 -0.54 16.15 -0.19
N HIS A 242 0.29 17.16 -0.45
CA HIS A 242 0.78 18.12 0.54
C HIS A 242 -0.25 19.20 0.93
N ASP A 243 -1.20 19.53 0.09
CA ASP A 243 -2.21 20.55 0.37
C ASP A 243 -3.27 20.09 1.39
N GLY A 244 -3.30 18.80 1.76
CA GLY A 244 -4.22 18.21 2.72
C GLY A 244 -3.59 17.51 3.93
N PHE A 245 -2.36 17.02 3.85
CA PHE A 245 -1.67 16.34 4.94
C PHE A 245 -0.18 16.70 4.94
N SER A 246 0.24 17.46 5.95
CA SER A 246 1.66 17.69 6.23
C SER A 246 2.31 16.41 6.75
N PHE A 247 2.62 15.48 5.87
CA PHE A 247 3.65 14.51 6.16
C PHE A 247 5.00 15.15 5.88
N GLY A 248 5.75 15.46 6.92
CA GLY A 248 7.19 15.65 6.86
C GLY A 248 7.85 14.36 6.35
N GLY A 249 7.57 13.99 5.10
CA GLY A 249 8.01 12.77 4.48
C GLY A 249 9.27 13.00 3.70
N SER A 250 10.39 12.64 4.29
CA SER A 250 11.53 12.21 3.50
C SER A 250 11.11 10.97 2.73
N ILE A 251 11.17 11.04 1.40
CA ILE A 251 10.99 9.85 0.56
C ILE A 251 12.19 8.95 0.85
N ASN A 252 11.96 7.81 1.50
CA ASN A 252 12.99 6.79 1.64
C ASN A 252 13.36 6.30 0.25
N ARG A 253 14.55 6.64 -0.21
CA ARG A 253 15.13 5.96 -1.37
C ARG A 253 15.57 4.59 -0.90
N HIS A 254 14.91 3.55 -1.37
CA HIS A 254 15.57 2.28 -1.51
C HIS A 254 16.51 2.42 -2.70
N ARG A 255 17.79 2.48 -2.43
CA ARG A 255 18.84 2.29 -3.43
C ARG A 255 19.29 0.87 -3.37
#